data_20ddd54aab3e186d1ec64896bd604ce6
#
_entry.id   20ddd54aab3e186d1ec64896bd604ce6
#
_cell.length_a   1.000
_cell.length_b   1.000
_cell.length_c   1.000
_cell.angle_alpha   90.00
_cell.angle_beta   90.00
_cell.angle_gamma   90.00
#
_symmetry.space_group_name_H-M   'P 1'
#
loop_
_entity.id
_entity.type
_entity.pdbx_description
1 polymer ?
#
loop_
_entity_poly.entity_id
_entity_poly.type
_entity_poly.pdbx_seq_one_letter_code
_entity_poly.pdbx_strand_id
1 'polypeptide(L)'
;MKHSYFKKQLCALLPFLLLLATQATVLSCKDNGKKNGNNEIVVTVDANGKANGNHRFSKIDDSNFYIDDIQYTAQNGDLIVSGYDEAFFKGEAKLISQLNYNGREMRVLAIRDEAFYECKELTSIVIPPCVTNIGISSFSKCEKLTSISIPNNVTNIGETAFYNCSSITSINFPEKLISMGKGAFYGCSSLTVVNIPKGVTIIDDYTFGACQKLAYVTIPENVTTIGTCCFYGCESLMQVRMKAKTPPAIDNITFTHSGNATLFVPFGSKAVYESTQYWNGFQKIIEE
;
A
#
# COMPACT_ATOMS: atom_id res chain seq x y z
N MET A 1 17.09 -26.06 -3.02
CA MET A 1 16.68 -26.51 -4.36
C MET A 1 15.19 -26.85 -4.53
N LYS A 2 14.32 -26.79 -3.49
CA LYS A 2 12.87 -27.10 -3.61
C LYS A 2 11.95 -25.85 -3.71
N HIS A 3 12.45 -24.64 -3.47
CA HIS A 3 11.65 -23.39 -3.53
C HIS A 3 11.56 -22.77 -4.92
N SER A 4 12.53 -23.06 -5.81
CA SER A 4 12.53 -22.54 -7.19
C SER A 4 11.51 -23.23 -8.11
N TYR A 5 11.08 -24.46 -7.78
CA TYR A 5 10.15 -25.22 -8.63
C TYR A 5 8.69 -24.81 -8.47
N PHE A 6 8.31 -24.25 -7.30
CA PHE A 6 6.93 -23.79 -7.05
C PHE A 6 6.60 -22.47 -7.75
N LYS A 7 7.60 -21.59 -7.93
CA LYS A 7 7.41 -20.31 -8.67
C LYS A 7 7.11 -20.50 -10.17
N LYS A 8 7.50 -21.63 -10.78
CA LYS A 8 7.28 -21.88 -12.22
C LYS A 8 5.94 -22.50 -12.59
N GLN A 9 5.21 -23.11 -11.67
CA GLN A 9 3.93 -23.76 -11.97
C GLN A 9 2.68 -22.91 -11.67
N LEU A 10 2.77 -21.82 -10.88
CA LEU A 10 1.63 -20.94 -10.61
C LEU A 10 1.36 -19.91 -11.72
N CYS A 11 2.29 -19.70 -12.65
CA CYS A 11 2.11 -18.76 -13.77
C CYS A 11 1.21 -19.28 -14.90
N ALA A 12 0.72 -20.53 -14.83
CA ALA A 12 0.02 -21.15 -15.96
C ALA A 12 -1.52 -21.23 -15.83
N LEU A 13 -2.12 -20.81 -14.72
CA LEU A 13 -3.57 -20.99 -14.50
C LEU A 13 -4.23 -19.75 -13.90
N LEU A 14 -4.31 -18.64 -14.65
CA LEU A 14 -5.34 -17.61 -14.42
C LEU A 14 -5.43 -16.61 -15.59
N PRO A 15 -6.04 -16.97 -16.70
CA PRO A 15 -6.60 -16.00 -17.61
C PRO A 15 -8.14 -16.06 -17.46
N PHE A 16 -8.78 -15.31 -16.57
CA PHE A 16 -10.20 -15.00 -16.68
C PHE A 16 -10.69 -14.35 -15.37
N LEU A 17 -10.36 -13.08 -15.15
CA LEU A 17 -11.23 -12.16 -14.38
C LEU A 17 -10.66 -10.72 -14.38
N LEU A 18 -10.35 -10.16 -15.53
CA LEU A 18 -10.14 -8.71 -15.64
C LEU A 18 -10.60 -8.21 -17.02
N LEU A 19 -11.86 -8.47 -17.30
CA LEU A 19 -12.54 -7.88 -18.47
C LEU A 19 -13.70 -7.05 -17.97
N LEU A 20 -13.44 -5.88 -17.41
CA LEU A 20 -14.34 -4.73 -17.26
C LEU A 20 -13.59 -3.54 -16.65
N ALA A 21 -12.59 -3.05 -17.36
CA ALA A 21 -12.17 -1.67 -17.21
C ALA A 21 -12.19 -1.03 -18.58
N THR A 22 -13.40 -0.69 -19.01
CA THR A 22 -13.67 0.11 -20.18
C THR A 22 -13.01 1.47 -20.04
N GLN A 23 -12.21 1.84 -21.05
CA GLN A 23 -11.88 3.20 -21.43
C GLN A 23 -11.59 4.16 -20.27
N ALA A 24 -10.51 3.93 -19.55
CA ALA A 24 -9.89 4.98 -18.75
C ALA A 24 -9.27 5.97 -19.73
N THR A 25 -9.89 7.13 -19.86
CA THR A 25 -9.31 8.34 -20.42
C THR A 25 -7.85 8.43 -20.01
N VAL A 26 -6.97 8.65 -20.97
CA VAL A 26 -5.55 8.93 -20.80
C VAL A 26 -5.44 10.12 -19.85
N LEU A 27 -5.43 9.86 -18.55
CA LEU A 27 -5.06 10.85 -17.56
C LEU A 27 -3.56 11.06 -17.70
N SER A 28 -3.19 12.19 -18.28
CA SER A 28 -1.84 12.70 -18.24
C SER A 28 -1.30 12.56 -16.81
N CYS A 29 -0.14 11.91 -16.62
CA CYS A 29 0.59 11.90 -15.36
C CYS A 29 1.14 13.29 -14.98
N LYS A 30 0.66 14.34 -15.61
CA LYS A 30 0.97 15.72 -15.24
C LYS A 30 0.23 16.03 -13.94
N ASP A 31 0.99 16.04 -12.85
CA ASP A 31 0.55 16.61 -11.59
C ASP A 31 0.07 18.04 -11.85
N ASN A 32 -1.22 18.31 -11.58
CA ASN A 32 -1.77 19.65 -11.64
C ASN A 32 -1.16 20.50 -10.51
N GLY A 33 0.03 21.05 -10.77
CA GLY A 33 0.48 22.30 -10.20
C GLY A 33 0.84 22.34 -8.73
N LYS A 34 1.78 21.51 -8.25
CA LYS A 34 2.74 21.91 -7.20
C LYS A 34 4.10 21.31 -7.56
N LYS A 35 5.14 22.15 -7.66
CA LYS A 35 6.53 21.75 -7.81
C LYS A 35 7.01 21.05 -6.53
N ASN A 36 6.63 19.81 -6.36
CA ASN A 36 7.40 18.85 -5.57
C ASN A 36 8.34 18.21 -6.61
N GLY A 37 9.65 18.23 -6.36
CA GLY A 37 10.64 17.75 -7.30
C GLY A 37 10.28 16.32 -7.74
N ASN A 38 9.67 16.21 -8.91
CA ASN A 38 9.23 14.95 -9.48
C ASN A 38 10.48 14.17 -9.84
N ASN A 39 10.79 13.16 -9.04
CA ASN A 39 11.81 12.15 -9.37
C ASN A 39 11.23 11.17 -10.42
N GLU A 40 10.71 11.73 -11.53
CA GLU A 40 10.33 10.88 -12.67
C GLU A 40 11.60 10.34 -13.33
N ILE A 41 11.76 9.03 -13.29
CA ILE A 41 12.88 8.36 -13.95
C ILE A 41 12.37 7.81 -15.28
N VAL A 42 12.83 8.41 -16.38
CA VAL A 42 12.55 7.94 -17.73
C VAL A 42 13.77 7.21 -18.28
N VAL A 43 13.62 5.93 -18.58
CA VAL A 43 14.68 5.12 -19.20
C VAL A 43 14.39 4.97 -20.69
N THR A 44 15.38 5.30 -21.53
CA THR A 44 15.34 5.07 -22.97
C THR A 44 16.41 4.05 -23.33
N VAL A 45 16.02 3.04 -24.07
CA VAL A 45 16.92 1.98 -24.55
C VAL A 45 17.10 2.13 -26.06
N ASP A 46 18.35 2.25 -26.50
CA ASP A 46 18.69 2.38 -27.91
C ASP A 46 18.58 1.04 -28.69
N ALA A 47 18.79 1.09 -29.99
CA ALA A 47 18.72 -0.08 -30.87
C ALA A 47 19.73 -1.19 -30.53
N ASN A 48 20.79 -0.85 -29.79
CA ASN A 48 21.84 -1.80 -29.35
C ASN A 48 21.54 -2.38 -27.95
N GLY A 49 20.37 -2.04 -27.36
CA GLY A 49 19.99 -2.53 -26.03
C GLY A 49 20.66 -1.75 -24.89
N LYS A 50 21.23 -0.56 -25.13
CA LYS A 50 21.87 0.24 -24.09
C LYS A 50 20.90 1.27 -23.54
N ALA A 51 20.71 1.27 -22.21
CA ALA A 51 19.91 2.28 -21.50
C ALA A 51 20.66 3.61 -21.37
N ASN A 52 19.91 4.71 -21.36
CA ASN A 52 20.44 6.04 -21.10
C ASN A 52 20.90 6.20 -19.62
N GLY A 53 21.74 7.16 -19.37
CA GLY A 53 22.28 7.41 -18.03
C GLY A 53 23.13 6.25 -17.52
N ASN A 54 23.02 5.95 -16.23
CA ASN A 54 23.73 4.87 -15.55
C ASN A 54 22.83 3.63 -15.34
N HIS A 55 21.68 3.56 -16.00
CA HIS A 55 20.75 2.44 -15.85
C HIS A 55 21.26 1.17 -16.54
N ARG A 56 21.09 0.04 -15.88
CA ARG A 56 21.34 -1.30 -16.45
C ARG A 56 20.03 -1.84 -17.00
N PHE A 57 20.03 -2.20 -18.27
CA PHE A 57 18.90 -2.83 -18.95
C PHE A 57 19.23 -4.24 -19.37
N SER A 58 18.36 -5.17 -19.07
CA SER A 58 18.45 -6.56 -19.53
C SER A 58 17.07 -7.04 -19.95
N LYS A 59 16.96 -7.52 -21.19
CA LYS A 59 15.73 -8.12 -21.71
C LYS A 59 15.73 -9.61 -21.32
N ILE A 60 14.64 -10.07 -20.70
CA ILE A 60 14.41 -11.48 -20.38
C ILE A 60 13.71 -12.17 -21.56
N ASP A 61 12.61 -11.56 -22.02
CA ASP A 61 11.79 -11.97 -23.17
C ASP A 61 11.07 -10.76 -23.77
N ASP A 62 10.08 -10.97 -24.65
CA ASP A 62 9.39 -9.87 -25.34
C ASP A 62 8.52 -8.98 -24.42
N SER A 63 8.23 -9.45 -23.23
CA SER A 63 7.37 -8.74 -22.27
C SER A 63 8.06 -8.45 -20.93
N ASN A 64 9.21 -9.05 -20.64
CA ASN A 64 9.86 -8.95 -19.34
C ASN A 64 11.25 -8.35 -19.46
N PHE A 65 11.56 -7.42 -18.54
CA PHE A 65 12.79 -6.65 -18.53
C PHE A 65 13.31 -6.50 -17.09
N TYR A 66 14.63 -6.44 -16.93
CA TYR A 66 15.27 -5.89 -15.73
C TYR A 66 15.80 -4.50 -16.01
N ILE A 67 15.53 -3.57 -15.09
CA ILE A 67 16.15 -2.25 -15.06
C ILE A 67 16.61 -2.02 -13.62
N ASP A 68 17.93 -1.88 -13.43
CA ASP A 68 18.56 -1.67 -12.12
C ASP A 68 18.12 -2.68 -11.05
N ASP A 69 18.13 -3.96 -11.37
CA ASP A 69 17.72 -5.08 -10.50
C ASP A 69 16.21 -5.19 -10.21
N ILE A 70 15.39 -4.33 -10.80
CA ILE A 70 13.93 -4.41 -10.70
C ILE A 70 13.35 -5.02 -11.97
N GLN A 71 12.48 -6.00 -11.80
CA GLN A 71 11.78 -6.65 -12.89
C GLN A 71 10.50 -5.90 -13.27
N TYR A 72 10.34 -5.67 -14.56
CA TYR A 72 9.15 -5.06 -15.15
C TYR A 72 8.54 -5.99 -16.18
N THR A 73 7.23 -6.05 -16.21
CA THR A 73 6.47 -6.81 -17.21
C THR A 73 5.61 -5.85 -18.03
N ALA A 74 5.72 -5.91 -19.36
CA ALA A 74 4.84 -5.17 -20.27
C ALA A 74 3.47 -5.84 -20.33
N GLN A 75 2.43 -5.05 -20.11
CA GLN A 75 1.04 -5.50 -20.15
C GLN A 75 0.15 -4.39 -20.73
N ASN A 76 -0.60 -4.71 -21.78
CA ASN A 76 -1.54 -3.77 -22.40
C ASN A 76 -0.92 -2.43 -22.85
N GLY A 77 0.36 -2.44 -23.23
CA GLY A 77 1.08 -1.25 -23.69
C GLY A 77 1.75 -0.42 -22.59
N ASP A 78 1.58 -0.78 -21.34
CA ASP A 78 2.24 -0.16 -20.19
C ASP A 78 3.04 -1.20 -19.38
N LEU A 79 3.67 -0.79 -18.29
CA LEU A 79 4.50 -1.65 -17.43
C LEU A 79 3.85 -1.85 -16.07
N ILE A 80 4.11 -3.02 -15.51
CA ILE A 80 3.93 -3.30 -14.09
C ILE A 80 5.26 -3.72 -13.48
N VAL A 81 5.52 -3.32 -12.25
CA VAL A 81 6.64 -3.86 -11.46
C VAL A 81 6.28 -5.28 -11.05
N SER A 82 7.04 -6.26 -11.48
CA SER A 82 6.73 -7.68 -11.30
C SER A 82 7.67 -8.43 -10.35
N GLY A 83 8.76 -7.80 -9.94
CA GLY A 83 9.71 -8.43 -9.02
C GLY A 83 11.03 -7.66 -8.93
N TYR A 84 12.02 -8.35 -8.36
CA TYR A 84 13.40 -7.86 -8.24
C TYR A 84 14.38 -9.02 -8.38
N ASP A 85 15.64 -8.71 -8.63
CA ASP A 85 16.70 -9.72 -8.68
C ASP A 85 17.28 -9.91 -7.26
N GLU A 86 16.96 -11.03 -6.63
CA GLU A 86 17.37 -11.34 -5.26
C GLU A 86 18.90 -11.40 -5.09
N ALA A 87 19.65 -11.71 -6.15
CA ALA A 87 21.10 -11.84 -6.09
C ALA A 87 21.82 -10.47 -6.07
N PHE A 88 21.22 -9.45 -6.68
CA PHE A 88 21.87 -8.15 -6.89
C PHE A 88 21.22 -7.01 -6.15
N PHE A 89 19.93 -7.14 -5.75
CA PHE A 89 19.21 -6.08 -5.07
C PHE A 89 19.80 -5.74 -3.69
N LYS A 90 20.07 -4.45 -3.44
CA LYS A 90 20.69 -3.93 -2.21
C LYS A 90 20.00 -2.70 -1.65
N GLY A 91 18.89 -2.90 -0.96
CA GLY A 91 18.34 -1.95 -0.01
C GLY A 91 17.44 -0.88 -0.56
N GLU A 92 17.85 -0.08 -1.53
CA GLU A 92 17.03 1.02 -2.05
C GLU A 92 16.47 0.68 -3.42
N ALA A 93 15.16 0.85 -3.61
CA ALA A 93 14.51 0.72 -4.91
C ALA A 93 14.04 2.08 -5.43
N LYS A 94 14.48 2.45 -6.63
CA LYS A 94 13.97 3.61 -7.37
C LYS A 94 13.29 3.11 -8.62
N LEU A 95 11.97 3.01 -8.59
CA LEU A 95 11.21 2.52 -9.74
C LEU A 95 11.23 3.57 -10.85
N ILE A 96 11.38 3.11 -12.10
CA ILE A 96 11.23 4.00 -13.25
C ILE A 96 9.76 4.41 -13.39
N SER A 97 9.51 5.59 -13.92
CA SER A 97 8.15 6.05 -14.29
C SER A 97 7.77 5.61 -15.70
N GLN A 98 8.78 5.49 -16.58
CA GLN A 98 8.55 5.23 -18.00
C GLN A 98 9.76 4.53 -18.63
N LEU A 99 9.49 3.62 -19.55
CA LEU A 99 10.45 2.99 -20.45
C LEU A 99 10.12 3.33 -21.90
N ASN A 100 11.12 3.89 -22.62
CA ASN A 100 11.07 4.04 -24.08
C ASN A 100 11.91 2.92 -24.71
N TYR A 101 11.26 1.97 -25.33
CA TYR A 101 11.90 0.82 -25.95
C TYR A 101 11.26 0.47 -27.30
N ASN A 102 12.09 0.29 -28.33
CA ASN A 102 11.67 0.00 -29.70
C ASN A 102 10.57 0.96 -30.25
N GLY A 103 10.74 2.27 -29.95
CA GLY A 103 9.79 3.29 -30.38
C GLY A 103 8.44 3.29 -29.63
N ARG A 104 8.32 2.48 -28.57
CA ARG A 104 7.14 2.45 -27.68
C ARG A 104 7.48 3.14 -26.37
N GLU A 105 6.55 3.96 -25.92
CA GLU A 105 6.54 4.57 -24.60
C GLU A 105 5.63 3.75 -23.69
N MET A 106 6.16 3.23 -22.58
CA MET A 106 5.43 2.41 -21.62
C MET A 106 5.61 3.01 -20.23
N ARG A 107 4.51 3.25 -19.50
CA ARG A 107 4.51 3.84 -18.15
C ARG A 107 4.30 2.77 -17.10
N VAL A 108 4.89 2.93 -15.94
CA VAL A 108 4.69 2.03 -14.80
C VAL A 108 3.41 2.39 -14.08
N LEU A 109 2.36 1.56 -14.19
CA LEU A 109 1.03 1.83 -13.67
C LEU A 109 0.67 1.08 -12.40
N ALA A 110 1.36 -0.01 -12.08
CA ALA A 110 1.06 -0.83 -10.91
C ALA A 110 2.29 -1.53 -10.35
N ILE A 111 2.21 -1.90 -9.08
CA ILE A 111 3.09 -2.89 -8.46
C ILE A 111 2.27 -4.18 -8.34
N ARG A 112 2.80 -5.26 -8.89
CA ARG A 112 2.14 -6.57 -8.94
C ARG A 112 2.05 -7.21 -7.55
N ASP A 113 1.16 -8.18 -7.43
CA ASP A 113 1.09 -9.08 -6.30
C ASP A 113 2.47 -9.72 -6.06
N GLU A 114 2.89 -9.74 -4.79
CA GLU A 114 4.15 -10.35 -4.35
C GLU A 114 5.43 -9.76 -4.97
N ALA A 115 5.39 -8.61 -5.65
CA ALA A 115 6.55 -8.07 -6.37
C ALA A 115 7.80 -7.91 -5.50
N PHE A 116 7.67 -7.55 -4.22
CA PHE A 116 8.74 -7.45 -3.23
C PHE A 116 8.48 -8.35 -2.01
N TYR A 117 7.72 -9.44 -2.18
CA TYR A 117 7.43 -10.36 -1.07
C TYR A 117 8.74 -10.89 -0.46
N GLU A 118 8.86 -10.80 0.89
CA GLU A 118 10.07 -11.20 1.64
C GLU A 118 11.37 -10.50 1.19
N CYS A 119 11.27 -9.32 0.56
CA CYS A 119 12.47 -8.55 0.21
C CYS A 119 13.12 -7.97 1.48
N LYS A 120 13.90 -8.81 2.16
CA LYS A 120 14.50 -8.52 3.48
C LYS A 120 15.52 -7.39 3.43
N GLU A 121 16.07 -7.10 2.27
CA GLU A 121 17.06 -6.04 2.10
C GLU A 121 16.43 -4.68 1.75
N LEU A 122 15.14 -4.63 1.39
CA LEU A 122 14.48 -3.37 1.02
C LEU A 122 14.37 -2.42 2.22
N THR A 123 15.07 -1.30 2.16
CA THR A 123 15.07 -0.26 3.20
C THR A 123 14.21 0.94 2.85
N SER A 124 14.15 1.27 1.57
CA SER A 124 13.32 2.36 1.04
C SER A 124 12.91 2.11 -0.40
N ILE A 125 11.79 2.69 -0.80
CA ILE A 125 11.31 2.62 -2.19
C ILE A 125 10.69 3.94 -2.62
N VAL A 126 11.03 4.36 -3.84
CA VAL A 126 10.39 5.48 -4.52
C VAL A 126 9.46 4.95 -5.59
N ILE A 127 8.15 5.13 -5.38
CA ILE A 127 7.10 4.68 -6.30
C ILE A 127 6.74 5.85 -7.22
N PRO A 128 6.72 5.64 -8.56
CA PRO A 128 6.41 6.72 -9.50
C PRO A 128 4.95 7.17 -9.42
N PRO A 129 4.68 8.45 -9.76
CA PRO A 129 3.35 9.05 -9.57
C PRO A 129 2.25 8.45 -10.46
N CYS A 130 2.60 7.73 -11.53
CA CYS A 130 1.65 7.06 -12.40
C CYS A 130 1.05 5.78 -11.81
N VAL A 131 1.64 5.23 -10.74
CA VAL A 131 1.14 4.02 -10.09
C VAL A 131 -0.21 4.30 -9.45
N THR A 132 -1.21 3.45 -9.77
CA THR A 132 -2.57 3.54 -9.27
C THR A 132 -2.96 2.40 -8.34
N ASN A 133 -2.20 1.30 -8.38
CA ASN A 133 -2.49 0.09 -7.61
C ASN A 133 -1.23 -0.52 -7.00
N ILE A 134 -1.32 -0.90 -5.72
CA ILE A 134 -0.33 -1.68 -4.99
C ILE A 134 -0.94 -3.06 -4.76
N GLY A 135 -0.31 -4.10 -5.29
CA GLY A 135 -0.84 -5.46 -5.34
C GLY A 135 -0.87 -6.20 -4.00
N ILE A 136 -1.50 -7.38 -3.99
CA ILE A 136 -1.61 -8.27 -2.83
C ILE A 136 -0.21 -8.68 -2.40
N SER A 137 0.08 -8.66 -1.09
CA SER A 137 1.37 -9.07 -0.49
C SER A 137 2.60 -8.43 -1.13
N SER A 138 2.45 -7.33 -1.88
CA SER A 138 3.51 -6.78 -2.73
C SER A 138 4.77 -6.37 -1.96
N PHE A 139 4.64 -5.96 -0.70
CA PHE A 139 5.75 -5.66 0.23
C PHE A 139 5.69 -6.49 1.51
N SER A 140 4.89 -7.57 1.52
CA SER A 140 4.75 -8.41 2.70
C SER A 140 6.11 -8.89 3.18
N LYS A 141 6.39 -8.74 4.49
CA LYS A 141 7.65 -9.11 5.16
C LYS A 141 8.90 -8.35 4.68
N CYS A 142 8.74 -7.14 4.14
CA CYS A 142 9.85 -6.22 3.95
C CYS A 142 10.24 -5.61 5.31
N GLU A 143 10.87 -6.42 6.18
CA GLU A 143 11.08 -6.09 7.59
C GLU A 143 12.01 -4.87 7.81
N LYS A 144 12.91 -4.58 6.86
CA LYS A 144 13.82 -3.42 6.91
C LYS A 144 13.24 -2.15 6.27
N LEU A 145 12.04 -2.20 5.68
CA LEU A 145 11.43 -1.03 5.04
C LEU A 145 11.03 -0.01 6.13
N THR A 146 11.73 1.11 6.18
CA THR A 146 11.54 2.13 7.22
C THR A 146 10.53 3.20 6.84
N SER A 147 10.45 3.50 5.55
CA SER A 147 9.54 4.53 5.01
C SER A 147 9.09 4.20 3.61
N ILE A 148 7.87 4.58 3.30
CA ILE A 148 7.32 4.50 1.96
C ILE A 148 6.46 5.73 1.68
N SER A 149 6.66 6.32 0.50
CA SER A 149 5.79 7.39 0.00
C SER A 149 4.84 6.79 -1.02
N ILE A 150 3.56 6.71 -0.66
CA ILE A 150 2.53 6.22 -1.56
C ILE A 150 2.05 7.37 -2.44
N PRO A 151 2.16 7.26 -3.79
CA PRO A 151 1.78 8.33 -4.71
C PRO A 151 0.30 8.72 -4.64
N ASN A 152 -0.01 10.00 -4.93
CA ASN A 152 -1.37 10.53 -4.85
C ASN A 152 -2.38 9.85 -5.81
N ASN A 153 -1.93 9.15 -6.82
CA ASN A 153 -2.80 8.44 -7.76
C ASN A 153 -3.14 7.01 -7.33
N VAL A 154 -2.55 6.50 -6.25
CA VAL A 154 -2.91 5.18 -5.72
C VAL A 154 -4.31 5.24 -5.14
N THR A 155 -5.18 4.37 -5.65
CA THR A 155 -6.57 4.21 -5.22
C THR A 155 -6.79 2.94 -4.41
N ASN A 156 -5.92 1.93 -4.58
CA ASN A 156 -6.09 0.62 -3.96
C ASN A 156 -4.76 0.10 -3.40
N ILE A 157 -4.81 -0.39 -2.18
CA ILE A 157 -3.74 -1.17 -1.53
C ILE A 157 -4.28 -2.58 -1.31
N GLY A 158 -3.60 -3.59 -1.83
CA GLY A 158 -4.02 -4.98 -1.79
C GLY A 158 -4.01 -5.61 -0.39
N GLU A 159 -4.62 -6.79 -0.28
CA GLU A 159 -4.59 -7.61 0.92
C GLU A 159 -3.13 -7.89 1.32
N THR A 160 -2.83 -7.79 2.63
CA THR A 160 -1.49 -8.05 3.20
C THR A 160 -0.34 -7.32 2.51
N ALA A 161 -0.61 -6.23 1.78
CA ALA A 161 0.40 -5.54 0.97
C ALA A 161 1.65 -5.14 1.76
N PHE A 162 1.50 -4.73 3.03
CA PHE A 162 2.59 -4.36 3.95
C PHE A 162 2.60 -5.24 5.22
N TYR A 163 2.09 -6.48 5.12
CA TYR A 163 2.08 -7.41 6.24
C TYR A 163 3.49 -7.60 6.80
N ASN A 164 3.66 -7.43 8.13
CA ASN A 164 4.94 -7.54 8.83
C ASN A 164 6.07 -6.63 8.27
N CYS A 165 5.76 -5.46 7.75
CA CYS A 165 6.74 -4.41 7.52
C CYS A 165 7.08 -3.73 8.85
N SER A 166 7.78 -4.45 9.72
CA SER A 166 7.94 -4.12 11.15
C SER A 166 8.73 -2.82 11.41
N SER A 167 9.50 -2.33 10.45
CA SER A 167 10.29 -1.10 10.58
C SER A 167 9.59 0.17 10.10
N ILE A 168 8.41 0.09 9.47
CA ILE A 168 7.67 1.29 9.03
C ILE A 168 7.20 2.06 10.27
N THR A 169 7.62 3.33 10.38
CA THR A 169 7.27 4.20 11.52
C THR A 169 6.10 5.13 11.24
N SER A 170 5.89 5.48 9.96
CA SER A 170 4.81 6.36 9.52
C SER A 170 4.39 6.04 8.09
N ILE A 171 3.13 6.29 7.78
CA ILE A 171 2.57 6.19 6.42
C ILE A 171 1.71 7.42 6.16
N ASN A 172 1.94 8.05 4.99
CA ASN A 172 1.08 9.08 4.46
C ASN A 172 0.20 8.47 3.37
N PHE A 173 -1.07 8.28 3.67
CA PHE A 173 -2.02 7.78 2.69
C PHE A 173 -2.40 8.88 1.69
N PRO A 174 -2.51 8.54 0.39
CA PRO A 174 -2.98 9.49 -0.62
C PRO A 174 -4.47 9.82 -0.43
N GLU A 175 -4.86 11.04 -0.75
CA GLU A 175 -6.26 11.47 -0.64
C GLU A 175 -7.22 10.67 -1.55
N LYS A 176 -6.70 10.13 -2.66
CA LYS A 176 -7.47 9.31 -3.61
C LYS A 176 -7.63 7.85 -3.18
N LEU A 177 -7.06 7.43 -2.04
CA LEU A 177 -7.20 6.05 -1.58
C LEU A 177 -8.65 5.73 -1.27
N ILE A 178 -9.15 4.65 -1.87
CA ILE A 178 -10.53 4.17 -1.73
C ILE A 178 -10.58 2.90 -0.88
N SER A 179 -9.57 2.02 -1.02
CA SER A 179 -9.57 0.74 -0.33
C SER A 179 -8.18 0.33 0.17
N MET A 180 -8.19 -0.31 1.32
CA MET A 180 -7.08 -1.07 1.90
C MET A 180 -7.61 -2.47 2.19
N GLY A 181 -6.95 -3.48 1.64
CA GLY A 181 -7.36 -4.87 1.81
C GLY A 181 -7.10 -5.41 3.21
N LYS A 182 -7.64 -6.58 3.46
CA LYS A 182 -7.52 -7.32 4.71
C LYS A 182 -6.05 -7.47 5.14
N GLY A 183 -5.75 -7.10 6.40
CA GLY A 183 -4.41 -7.20 6.95
C GLY A 183 -3.35 -6.37 6.23
N ALA A 184 -3.72 -5.35 5.44
CA ALA A 184 -2.78 -4.61 4.61
C ALA A 184 -1.56 -4.08 5.37
N PHE A 185 -1.71 -3.72 6.65
CA PHE A 185 -0.66 -3.22 7.54
C PHE A 185 -0.52 -4.05 8.82
N TYR A 186 -1.03 -5.30 8.83
CA TYR A 186 -0.89 -6.17 9.99
C TYR A 186 0.58 -6.36 10.36
N GLY A 187 0.90 -6.21 11.65
CA GLY A 187 2.26 -6.40 12.14
C GLY A 187 3.25 -5.30 11.77
N CYS A 188 2.80 -4.13 11.30
CA CYS A 188 3.64 -2.93 11.19
C CYS A 188 3.94 -2.40 12.60
N SER A 189 4.73 -3.16 13.38
CA SER A 189 4.89 -2.97 14.82
C SER A 189 5.54 -1.66 15.24
N SER A 190 6.25 -0.98 14.35
CA SER A 190 6.84 0.34 14.59
C SER A 190 5.95 1.52 14.17
N LEU A 191 4.81 1.28 13.53
CA LEU A 191 3.88 2.32 13.08
C LEU A 191 3.27 3.05 14.28
N THR A 192 3.34 4.39 14.31
CA THR A 192 2.95 5.19 15.49
C THR A 192 1.65 5.96 15.31
N VAL A 193 1.36 6.40 14.09
CA VAL A 193 0.19 7.25 13.79
C VAL A 193 -0.45 6.80 12.49
N VAL A 194 -1.78 6.74 12.47
CA VAL A 194 -2.58 6.47 11.27
C VAL A 194 -3.68 7.52 11.13
N ASN A 195 -3.73 8.15 9.95
CA ASN A 195 -4.83 9.01 9.53
C ASN A 195 -5.49 8.38 8.31
N ILE A 196 -6.68 7.81 8.50
CA ILE A 196 -7.43 7.18 7.40
C ILE A 196 -7.96 8.26 6.46
N PRO A 197 -7.73 8.16 5.13
CA PRO A 197 -8.23 9.15 4.18
C PRO A 197 -9.74 9.07 3.97
N LYS A 198 -10.34 10.19 3.59
CA LYS A 198 -11.79 10.33 3.45
C LYS A 198 -12.42 9.42 2.38
N GLY A 199 -11.64 8.96 1.39
CA GLY A 199 -12.12 8.03 0.37
C GLY A 199 -12.44 6.63 0.88
N VAL A 200 -11.88 6.24 2.03
CA VAL A 200 -12.04 4.91 2.63
C VAL A 200 -13.36 4.85 3.40
N THR A 201 -14.23 3.93 3.05
CA THR A 201 -15.53 3.71 3.69
C THR A 201 -15.58 2.45 4.56
N ILE A 202 -14.67 1.52 4.33
CA ILE A 202 -14.51 0.28 5.10
C ILE A 202 -13.04 0.14 5.46
N ILE A 203 -12.73 -0.08 6.74
CA ILE A 203 -11.41 -0.52 7.18
C ILE A 203 -11.55 -2.02 7.41
N ASP A 204 -10.90 -2.82 6.59
CA ASP A 204 -11.11 -4.26 6.50
C ASP A 204 -10.51 -5.00 7.71
N ASP A 205 -10.81 -6.31 7.82
CA ASP A 205 -10.32 -7.16 8.91
C ASP A 205 -8.81 -7.10 9.04
N TYR A 206 -8.31 -7.09 10.27
CA TYR A 206 -6.88 -7.14 10.61
C TYR A 206 -6.02 -6.02 10.03
N THR A 207 -6.59 -5.00 9.39
CA THR A 207 -5.82 -4.01 8.60
C THR A 207 -4.65 -3.40 9.39
N PHE A 208 -4.83 -3.05 10.65
CA PHE A 208 -3.80 -2.52 11.55
C PHE A 208 -3.56 -3.42 12.77
N GLY A 209 -3.97 -4.70 12.72
CA GLY A 209 -3.73 -5.65 13.81
C GLY A 209 -2.24 -5.78 14.11
N ALA A 210 -1.88 -5.99 15.38
CA ALA A 210 -0.51 -6.11 15.86
C ALA A 210 0.43 -4.93 15.54
N CYS A 211 -0.12 -3.73 15.30
CA CYS A 211 0.65 -2.48 15.23
C CYS A 211 0.97 -2.01 16.65
N GLN A 212 1.91 -2.68 17.32
CA GLN A 212 2.15 -2.56 18.76
C GLN A 212 2.46 -1.13 19.23
N LYS A 213 3.16 -0.31 18.41
CA LYS A 213 3.50 1.08 18.75
C LYS A 213 2.47 2.10 18.25
N LEU A 214 1.36 1.66 17.65
CA LEU A 214 0.32 2.57 17.16
C LEU A 214 -0.35 3.27 18.34
N ALA A 215 -0.11 4.59 18.45
CA ALA A 215 -0.58 5.41 19.54
C ALA A 215 -1.81 6.26 19.18
N TYR A 216 -1.90 6.68 17.93
CA TYR A 216 -2.91 7.64 17.47
C TYR A 216 -3.56 7.19 16.17
N VAL A 217 -4.90 7.13 16.17
CA VAL A 217 -5.68 6.80 14.97
C VAL A 217 -6.75 7.87 14.76
N THR A 218 -6.84 8.41 13.54
CA THR A 218 -7.95 9.28 13.11
C THR A 218 -8.77 8.57 12.04
N ILE A 219 -10.09 8.46 12.28
CA ILE A 219 -11.03 7.76 11.40
C ILE A 219 -12.06 8.79 10.88
N PRO A 220 -12.16 8.98 9.55
CA PRO A 220 -13.02 9.99 8.95
C PRO A 220 -14.50 9.64 9.06
N GLU A 221 -15.32 10.63 8.76
CA GLU A 221 -16.78 10.55 8.86
C GLU A 221 -17.44 9.54 7.92
N ASN A 222 -16.73 9.15 6.85
CA ASN A 222 -17.26 8.27 5.79
C ASN A 222 -17.12 6.79 6.11
N VAL A 223 -16.34 6.43 7.13
CA VAL A 223 -16.17 5.03 7.52
C VAL A 223 -17.46 4.51 8.15
N THR A 224 -18.00 3.43 7.57
CA THR A 224 -19.23 2.77 8.03
C THR A 224 -18.96 1.46 8.75
N THR A 225 -17.81 0.85 8.52
CA THR A 225 -17.44 -0.45 9.11
C THR A 225 -15.94 -0.48 9.42
N ILE A 226 -15.61 -1.00 10.60
CA ILE A 226 -14.25 -1.34 10.99
C ILE A 226 -14.24 -2.84 11.30
N GLY A 227 -13.47 -3.58 10.53
CA GLY A 227 -13.47 -5.04 10.53
C GLY A 227 -12.95 -5.70 11.80
N THR A 228 -13.09 -6.99 11.83
CA THR A 228 -12.66 -7.90 12.89
C THR A 228 -11.16 -7.76 13.15
N CYS A 229 -10.75 -7.68 14.42
CA CYS A 229 -9.33 -7.56 14.81
C CYS A 229 -8.58 -6.40 14.17
N CYS A 230 -9.27 -5.37 13.64
CA CYS A 230 -8.64 -4.30 12.87
C CYS A 230 -7.54 -3.58 13.67
N PHE A 231 -7.73 -3.40 14.98
CA PHE A 231 -6.75 -2.81 15.91
C PHE A 231 -6.36 -3.77 17.04
N TYR A 232 -6.56 -5.08 16.84
CA TYR A 232 -6.16 -6.10 17.81
C TYR A 232 -4.66 -6.00 18.10
N GLY A 233 -4.27 -5.99 19.36
CA GLY A 233 -2.85 -5.97 19.75
C GLY A 233 -2.13 -4.64 19.49
N CYS A 234 -2.85 -3.54 19.29
CA CYS A 234 -2.28 -2.19 19.26
C CYS A 234 -2.02 -1.71 20.69
N GLU A 235 -1.06 -2.34 21.38
CA GLU A 235 -0.82 -2.22 22.83
C GLU A 235 -0.56 -0.78 23.29
N SER A 236 0.00 0.06 22.43
CA SER A 236 0.32 1.46 22.72
C SER A 236 -0.82 2.44 22.37
N LEU A 237 -2.01 1.96 21.98
CA LEU A 237 -3.09 2.83 21.52
C LEU A 237 -3.59 3.72 22.66
N MET A 238 -3.43 5.03 22.48
CA MET A 238 -3.81 6.05 23.46
C MET A 238 -5.04 6.84 23.03
N GLN A 239 -5.20 7.07 21.73
CA GLN A 239 -6.29 7.87 21.21
C GLN A 239 -6.88 7.28 19.93
N VAL A 240 -8.19 7.12 19.93
CA VAL A 240 -9.00 6.88 18.73
C VAL A 240 -9.87 8.10 18.51
N ARG A 241 -9.68 8.79 17.37
CA ARG A 241 -10.42 10.00 17.04
C ARG A 241 -11.38 9.72 15.90
N MET A 242 -12.67 9.74 16.22
CA MET A 242 -13.75 9.58 15.24
C MET A 242 -14.18 10.94 14.71
N LYS A 243 -14.41 11.03 13.39
CA LYS A 243 -15.03 12.21 12.77
C LYS A 243 -16.51 11.97 12.43
N ALA A 244 -16.99 10.73 12.52
CA ALA A 244 -18.39 10.36 12.33
C ALA A 244 -19.21 10.66 13.58
N LYS A 245 -20.40 11.29 13.43
CA LYS A 245 -21.36 11.45 14.52
C LYS A 245 -22.09 10.15 14.86
N THR A 246 -22.23 9.26 13.88
CA THR A 246 -22.83 7.93 14.05
C THR A 246 -21.70 6.91 14.10
N PRO A 247 -21.64 6.06 15.13
CA PRO A 247 -20.60 5.03 15.25
C PRO A 247 -20.61 4.06 14.07
N PRO A 248 -19.45 3.76 13.45
CA PRO A 248 -19.33 2.66 12.50
C PRO A 248 -19.67 1.32 13.16
N ALA A 249 -20.04 0.32 12.34
CA ALA A 249 -20.15 -1.06 12.80
C ALA A 249 -18.77 -1.59 13.19
N ILE A 250 -18.68 -2.22 14.37
CA ILE A 250 -17.51 -2.94 14.89
C ILE A 250 -17.97 -4.23 15.56
N ASP A 251 -17.03 -5.10 15.89
CA ASP A 251 -17.28 -6.28 16.73
C ASP A 251 -16.54 -6.23 18.08
N ASN A 252 -16.70 -7.28 18.88
CA ASN A 252 -16.14 -7.37 20.22
C ASN A 252 -14.61 -7.54 20.26
N ILE A 253 -13.96 -7.84 19.12
CA ILE A 253 -12.52 -8.05 19.05
C ILE A 253 -11.78 -7.00 18.20
N THR A 254 -12.51 -6.03 17.63
CA THR A 254 -11.93 -4.96 16.80
C THR A 254 -10.80 -4.21 17.54
N PHE A 255 -11.00 -3.89 18.83
CA PHE A 255 -10.04 -3.16 19.69
C PHE A 255 -9.46 -4.01 20.83
N THR A 256 -9.58 -5.33 20.79
CA THR A 256 -9.08 -6.20 21.85
C THR A 256 -7.56 -6.11 21.98
N HIS A 257 -7.06 -6.03 23.21
CA HIS A 257 -5.63 -5.80 23.52
C HIS A 257 -5.07 -4.52 22.90
N SER A 258 -5.89 -3.49 22.78
CA SER A 258 -5.48 -2.19 22.20
C SER A 258 -5.20 -1.10 23.28
N GLY A 259 -4.78 -1.49 24.46
CA GLY A 259 -4.48 -0.54 25.55
C GLY A 259 -5.74 0.10 26.13
N ASN A 260 -5.56 1.22 26.87
CA ASN A 260 -6.64 1.99 27.48
C ASN A 260 -6.89 3.29 26.70
N ALA A 261 -7.21 3.16 25.42
CA ALA A 261 -7.41 4.30 24.54
C ALA A 261 -8.56 5.22 25.00
N THR A 262 -8.36 6.53 24.87
CA THR A 262 -9.44 7.51 24.94
C THR A 262 -10.09 7.63 23.56
N LEU A 263 -11.42 7.51 23.52
CA LEU A 263 -12.20 7.76 22.32
C LEU A 263 -12.60 9.23 22.26
N PHE A 264 -12.21 9.90 21.17
CA PHE A 264 -12.65 11.27 20.87
C PHE A 264 -13.73 11.21 19.80
N VAL A 265 -14.84 11.90 20.02
CA VAL A 265 -16.02 11.89 19.15
C VAL A 265 -16.50 13.32 18.88
N PRO A 266 -17.20 13.57 17.77
CA PRO A 266 -17.71 14.89 17.46
C PRO A 266 -18.70 15.40 18.53
N PHE A 267 -18.72 16.71 18.72
CA PHE A 267 -19.63 17.36 19.66
C PHE A 267 -21.09 16.93 19.41
N GLY A 268 -21.82 16.58 20.48
CA GLY A 268 -23.20 16.08 20.45
C GLY A 268 -23.37 14.62 20.09
N SER A 269 -22.25 13.83 19.98
CA SER A 269 -22.33 12.42 19.62
C SER A 269 -21.95 11.44 20.74
N LYS A 270 -21.48 11.93 21.89
CA LYS A 270 -21.04 11.09 23.01
C LYS A 270 -22.09 10.06 23.44
N ALA A 271 -23.34 10.51 23.65
CA ALA A 271 -24.41 9.63 24.11
C ALA A 271 -24.70 8.47 23.15
N VAL A 272 -24.60 8.69 21.83
CA VAL A 272 -24.80 7.61 20.85
C VAL A 272 -23.65 6.61 20.88
N TYR A 273 -22.40 7.06 21.05
CA TYR A 273 -21.25 6.15 21.19
C TYR A 273 -21.33 5.34 22.51
N GLU A 274 -21.70 5.97 23.62
CA GLU A 274 -21.89 5.31 24.92
C GLU A 274 -23.01 4.26 24.91
N SER A 275 -24.03 4.43 24.07
CA SER A 275 -25.15 3.48 23.94
C SER A 275 -24.95 2.43 22.85
N THR A 276 -23.95 2.57 21.99
CA THR A 276 -23.70 1.63 20.89
C THR A 276 -22.83 0.47 21.37
N GLN A 277 -23.27 -0.75 21.07
CA GLN A 277 -22.58 -1.98 21.42
C GLN A 277 -21.14 -1.98 20.93
N TYR A 278 -20.22 -2.45 21.79
CA TYR A 278 -18.77 -2.50 21.64
C TYR A 278 -18.06 -1.15 21.69
N TRP A 279 -18.68 -0.04 21.25
CA TRP A 279 -18.15 1.31 21.45
C TRP A 279 -18.20 1.74 22.91
N ASN A 280 -19.20 1.27 23.64
CA ASN A 280 -19.35 1.48 25.09
C ASN A 280 -18.27 0.79 25.94
N GLY A 281 -17.39 0.00 25.34
CA GLY A 281 -16.23 -0.60 25.98
C GLY A 281 -15.07 0.38 26.24
N PHE A 282 -15.06 1.55 25.57
CA PHE A 282 -14.06 2.59 25.85
C PHE A 282 -14.28 3.22 27.22
N GLN A 283 -13.28 3.15 28.11
CA GLN A 283 -13.39 3.69 29.48
C GLN A 283 -13.58 5.21 29.52
N LYS A 284 -13.11 5.92 28.48
CA LYS A 284 -13.17 7.36 28.38
C LYS A 284 -13.60 7.79 26.99
N ILE A 285 -14.75 8.50 26.92
CA ILE A 285 -15.29 9.09 25.69
C ILE A 285 -15.40 10.61 25.90
N ILE A 286 -14.74 11.36 25.01
CA ILE A 286 -14.63 12.83 25.07
C ILE A 286 -15.18 13.42 23.78
N GLU A 287 -15.98 14.46 23.89
CA GLU A 287 -16.41 15.28 22.76
C GLU A 287 -15.39 16.37 22.43
N GLU A 288 -15.17 16.59 21.12
CA GLU A 288 -14.29 17.65 20.59
C GLU A 288 -14.86 18.35 19.35
#